data_e4de57cab0dde6a63e8167976d851ab8
#
_entry.id   e4de57cab0dde6a63e8167976d851ab8
#
_cell.length_a   1.000
_cell.length_b   1.000
_cell.length_c   1.000
_cell.angle_alpha   90.00
_cell.angle_beta   90.00
_cell.angle_gamma   90.00
#
_symmetry.space_group_name_H-M   'P 1'
#
loop_
_entity.id
_entity.type
_entity.pdbx_description
1 polymer ?
#
loop_
_entity_poly.entity_id
_entity_poly.type
_entity_poly.pdbx_seq_one_letter_code
_entity_poly.pdbx_strand_id
1 'polypeptide(L)'
;MAHQFKPVDRDTEMLLPHNMLDWVPEGHAVRVVIAAVERLMTGDLAARLVPPSPKGSAAGPARYDPAMLLTTWMYAYLRGVLSTRAVEDRCRYDATFRVACGRLVPDHTTFSRFRRHLLAQDQLAEALFYRVLYVCACAGLGRLTVVAADGVKIAANASPEANRTEAGLRKLAAQVIATARTAQSGEDAGQPPLPGTDLLLGGDTVPGPDPRSRAGRVLACLAALETERAAAEAAAREQGQAYLDALGAGTATGRPPAAVAVAAQQIRVERLATARLAAIAEWEAAVAAGAGSRAGRRPLDPGGTAAVRAARARLEELRAAAAAEAEEEAAGERKKSPPPKRNVTDPDSRLMPVRGGGFIQGYNCEDAATDDRLMLGGYACQDTGDVQQAQELARVAGKGAAVVAAGHAAHAGDPALLAKCHDRLCTLPDEDKRSTGHDTAACHHAMTSAIGVLVQDAGYHSEANLTAPGPDRLIADGKTRDLRLREPAEGPPPEGATPAEANAWRLRTPQGRALYKRRAPDVEGLHASLKDRTGLRRFHLRGLPNVTSEFLFAGIAHNLLLLTAVS
;
A
#
# COMPACT_ATOMS: atom_id res chain seq x y z
N MET A 1 36.61 0.66 -51.42
CA MET A 1 37.60 0.77 -50.31
C MET A 1 37.29 -0.37 -49.33
N ALA A 2 38.26 -1.25 -49.08
CA ALA A 2 38.08 -2.33 -48.11
C ALA A 2 38.07 -1.74 -46.70
N HIS A 3 37.02 -2.01 -45.94
CA HIS A 3 36.93 -1.59 -44.52
C HIS A 3 37.97 -2.39 -43.72
N GLN A 4 38.91 -1.68 -43.09
CA GLN A 4 39.84 -2.32 -42.13
C GLN A 4 39.15 -2.42 -40.79
N PHE A 5 38.89 -3.65 -40.32
CA PHE A 5 38.39 -3.93 -38.99
C PHE A 5 39.57 -4.08 -38.01
N LYS A 6 39.38 -3.60 -36.76
CA LYS A 6 40.35 -3.84 -35.69
C LYS A 6 40.38 -5.35 -35.38
N PRO A 7 41.57 -5.97 -35.24
CA PRO A 7 41.64 -7.38 -34.84
C PRO A 7 41.03 -7.58 -33.44
N VAL A 8 40.29 -8.66 -33.28
CA VAL A 8 39.73 -9.07 -31.99
C VAL A 8 40.61 -10.18 -31.44
N ASP A 9 41.33 -9.88 -30.38
CA ASP A 9 42.11 -10.86 -29.64
C ASP A 9 41.37 -11.18 -28.31
N ARG A 10 41.10 -12.46 -28.09
CA ARG A 10 40.41 -12.96 -26.88
C ARG A 10 41.36 -13.70 -25.95
N ASP A 11 42.59 -13.94 -26.35
CA ASP A 11 43.59 -14.74 -25.64
C ASP A 11 44.71 -13.86 -25.07
N THR A 12 44.59 -12.53 -25.20
CA THR A 12 45.58 -11.59 -24.65
C THR A 12 45.63 -11.70 -23.12
N GLU A 13 46.79 -11.97 -22.57
CA GLU A 13 47.03 -11.91 -21.15
C GLU A 13 46.91 -10.48 -20.65
N MET A 14 46.05 -10.26 -19.66
CA MET A 14 45.82 -8.93 -19.04
C MET A 14 46.34 -8.90 -17.60
N LEU A 15 47.15 -7.91 -17.29
CA LEU A 15 47.51 -7.59 -15.90
C LEU A 15 46.38 -6.74 -15.29
N LEU A 16 45.53 -7.36 -14.47
CA LEU A 16 44.52 -6.65 -13.68
C LEU A 16 45.14 -6.10 -12.40
N PRO A 17 44.70 -4.93 -11.91
CA PRO A 17 45.11 -4.44 -10.59
C PRO A 17 44.83 -5.49 -9.51
N HIS A 18 45.74 -5.59 -8.51
CA HIS A 18 45.58 -6.54 -7.42
C HIS A 18 44.43 -6.21 -6.49
N ASN A 19 44.10 -4.92 -6.35
CA ASN A 19 42.92 -4.48 -5.59
C ASN A 19 41.69 -4.43 -6.50
N MET A 20 40.63 -5.11 -6.09
CA MET A 20 39.38 -5.14 -6.86
C MET A 20 38.70 -3.78 -6.99
N LEU A 21 38.85 -2.88 -6.00
CA LEU A 21 38.33 -1.53 -6.08
C LEU A 21 38.94 -0.74 -7.24
N ASP A 22 40.18 -1.03 -7.64
CA ASP A 22 40.84 -0.37 -8.76
C ASP A 22 40.28 -0.82 -10.13
N TRP A 23 39.44 -1.87 -10.14
CA TRP A 23 38.76 -2.32 -11.36
C TRP A 23 37.64 -1.39 -11.80
N VAL A 24 37.15 -0.55 -10.88
CA VAL A 24 36.04 0.37 -11.12
C VAL A 24 36.43 1.81 -10.78
N PRO A 25 36.01 2.80 -11.59
CA PRO A 25 36.27 4.21 -11.32
C PRO A 25 35.75 4.67 -9.93
N GLU A 26 36.30 5.73 -9.38
CA GLU A 26 35.91 6.26 -8.05
C GLU A 26 34.45 6.64 -8.00
N GLY A 27 33.88 7.32 -9.01
CA GLY A 27 32.46 7.69 -9.11
C GLY A 27 31.52 6.56 -9.57
N HIS A 28 32.01 5.30 -9.66
CA HIS A 28 31.16 4.22 -10.13
C HIS A 28 30.08 3.86 -9.10
N ALA A 29 28.87 3.59 -9.57
CA ALA A 29 27.70 3.33 -8.73
C ALA A 29 27.90 2.25 -7.65
N VAL A 30 28.71 1.21 -7.90
CA VAL A 30 28.98 0.17 -6.90
C VAL A 30 29.71 0.72 -5.68
N ARG A 31 30.64 1.68 -5.88
CA ARG A 31 31.34 2.34 -4.75
C ARG A 31 30.38 3.19 -3.91
N VAL A 32 29.48 3.91 -4.58
CA VAL A 32 28.45 4.72 -3.92
C VAL A 32 27.52 3.83 -3.09
N VAL A 33 27.09 2.68 -3.63
CA VAL A 33 26.25 1.72 -2.89
C VAL A 33 27.00 1.14 -1.69
N ILE A 34 28.28 0.77 -1.83
CA ILE A 34 29.11 0.29 -0.71
C ILE A 34 29.16 1.35 0.39
N ALA A 35 29.53 2.59 0.06
CA ALA A 35 29.65 3.69 1.02
C ALA A 35 28.29 4.03 1.67
N ALA A 36 27.18 3.94 0.90
CA ALA A 36 25.84 4.13 1.46
C ALA A 36 25.52 3.03 2.48
N VAL A 37 25.73 1.75 2.14
CA VAL A 37 25.44 0.64 3.05
C VAL A 37 26.32 0.70 4.30
N GLU A 38 27.58 1.05 4.21
CA GLU A 38 28.45 1.25 5.39
C GLU A 38 27.86 2.28 6.36
N ARG A 39 27.29 3.38 5.85
CA ARG A 39 26.59 4.37 6.66
C ARG A 39 25.26 3.86 7.26
N LEU A 40 24.61 2.90 6.59
CA LEU A 40 23.37 2.28 7.09
C LEU A 40 23.65 1.27 8.21
N MET A 41 24.82 0.63 8.24
CA MET A 41 25.18 -0.44 9.18
C MET A 41 25.52 0.10 10.55
N THR A 42 24.61 0.87 11.14
CA THR A 42 24.77 1.47 12.48
C THR A 42 23.55 1.20 13.35
N GLY A 43 23.78 1.04 14.65
CA GLY A 43 22.72 0.90 15.66
C GLY A 43 21.81 -0.32 15.46
N ASP A 44 20.52 -0.16 15.77
CA ASP A 44 19.50 -1.22 15.74
C ASP A 44 19.31 -1.82 14.33
N LEU A 45 19.39 -1.00 13.29
CA LEU A 45 19.23 -1.46 11.92
C LEU A 45 20.25 -2.55 11.54
N ALA A 46 21.51 -2.39 11.96
CA ALA A 46 22.54 -3.39 11.71
C ALA A 46 22.21 -4.73 12.40
N ALA A 47 21.73 -4.68 13.64
CA ALA A 47 21.31 -5.87 14.38
C ALA A 47 20.13 -6.59 13.70
N ARG A 48 19.15 -5.86 13.20
CA ARG A 48 17.98 -6.40 12.49
C ARG A 48 18.33 -7.06 11.16
N LEU A 49 19.41 -6.66 10.51
CA LEU A 49 19.88 -7.24 9.26
C LEU A 49 20.52 -8.63 9.44
N VAL A 50 20.93 -8.98 10.67
CA VAL A 50 21.54 -10.28 10.96
C VAL A 50 20.46 -11.38 11.05
N PRO A 51 20.42 -12.37 10.12
CA PRO A 51 19.46 -13.46 10.24
C PRO A 51 19.70 -14.29 11.52
N PRO A 52 18.64 -14.77 12.19
CA PRO A 52 18.80 -15.58 13.39
C PRO A 52 19.60 -16.86 13.12
N SER A 53 20.36 -17.31 14.11
CA SER A 53 21.07 -18.59 14.02
C SER A 53 20.08 -19.74 14.02
N PRO A 54 20.27 -20.78 13.20
CA PRO A 54 19.53 -22.02 13.32
C PRO A 54 19.71 -22.58 14.74
N LYS A 55 18.61 -22.96 15.40
CA LYS A 55 18.67 -23.57 16.75
C LYS A 55 19.59 -24.79 16.72
N GLY A 56 20.58 -24.82 17.62
CA GLY A 56 21.46 -25.97 17.86
C GLY A 56 22.76 -26.04 17.05
N SER A 57 23.08 -25.07 16.18
CA SER A 57 24.32 -25.08 15.40
C SER A 57 25.33 -24.02 15.88
N ALA A 58 26.14 -24.37 16.85
CA ALA A 58 27.37 -23.62 17.18
C ALA A 58 28.53 -23.90 16.19
N ALA A 59 28.43 -24.96 15.38
CA ALA A 59 29.46 -25.46 14.47
C ALA A 59 28.91 -25.58 13.03
N GLY A 60 28.67 -24.44 12.38
CA GLY A 60 28.34 -24.37 10.94
C GLY A 60 29.39 -23.59 10.16
N PRO A 61 29.38 -23.63 8.81
CA PRO A 61 30.26 -22.79 8.01
C PRO A 61 30.01 -21.31 8.31
N ALA A 62 31.05 -20.48 8.18
CA ALA A 62 30.95 -19.04 8.37
C ALA A 62 29.84 -18.45 7.50
N ARG A 63 29.04 -17.55 8.08
CA ARG A 63 27.94 -16.90 7.40
C ARG A 63 28.45 -15.76 6.51
N TYR A 64 27.71 -15.47 5.47
CA TYR A 64 27.93 -14.26 4.70
C TYR A 64 27.57 -13.01 5.52
N ASP A 65 28.39 -11.98 5.38
CA ASP A 65 28.14 -10.68 6.00
C ASP A 65 26.83 -10.06 5.51
N PRO A 66 25.90 -9.69 6.39
CA PRO A 66 24.63 -9.03 6.02
C PRO A 66 24.82 -7.71 5.26
N ALA A 67 25.87 -6.93 5.58
CA ALA A 67 26.20 -5.69 4.87
C ALA A 67 26.56 -5.98 3.42
N MET A 68 27.39 -7.00 3.18
CA MET A 68 27.76 -7.43 1.84
C MET A 68 26.55 -7.95 1.06
N LEU A 69 25.67 -8.74 1.70
CA LEU A 69 24.44 -9.23 1.05
C LEU A 69 23.51 -8.07 0.71
N LEU A 70 23.34 -7.08 1.59
CA LEU A 70 22.54 -5.89 1.35
C LEU A 70 23.14 -5.04 0.23
N THR A 71 24.45 -4.79 0.23
CA THR A 71 25.16 -4.07 -0.82
C THR A 71 24.93 -4.73 -2.19
N THR A 72 25.15 -6.04 -2.27
CA THR A 72 24.97 -6.79 -3.53
C THR A 72 23.53 -6.74 -3.99
N TRP A 73 22.55 -6.85 -3.06
CA TRP A 73 21.13 -6.81 -3.36
C TRP A 73 20.67 -5.42 -3.81
N MET A 74 21.07 -4.34 -3.12
CA MET A 74 20.77 -2.96 -3.54
C MET A 74 21.40 -2.63 -4.89
N TYR A 75 22.66 -3.04 -5.11
CA TYR A 75 23.33 -2.87 -6.39
C TYR A 75 22.62 -3.65 -7.52
N ALA A 76 22.11 -4.84 -7.24
CA ALA A 76 21.33 -5.63 -8.18
C ALA A 76 20.05 -4.89 -8.63
N TYR A 77 19.29 -4.31 -7.70
CA TYR A 77 18.13 -3.47 -8.05
C TYR A 77 18.54 -2.26 -8.90
N LEU A 78 19.62 -1.58 -8.54
CA LEU A 78 20.15 -0.44 -9.31
C LEU A 78 20.51 -0.85 -10.76
N ARG A 79 20.92 -2.09 -10.98
CA ARG A 79 21.25 -2.65 -12.30
C ARG A 79 20.07 -3.36 -12.99
N GLY A 80 18.86 -3.31 -12.42
CA GLY A 80 17.68 -4.00 -12.95
C GLY A 80 17.75 -5.53 -12.86
N VAL A 81 18.59 -6.07 -11.97
CA VAL A 81 18.79 -7.52 -11.79
C VAL A 81 17.96 -7.99 -10.59
N LEU A 82 16.72 -8.39 -10.81
CA LEU A 82 15.75 -8.70 -9.75
C LEU A 82 15.67 -10.19 -9.39
N SER A 83 16.20 -11.07 -10.22
CA SER A 83 16.22 -12.52 -9.99
C SER A 83 17.44 -12.92 -9.16
N THR A 84 17.23 -13.66 -8.07
CA THR A 84 18.34 -14.14 -7.20
C THR A 84 19.33 -15.05 -7.94
N ARG A 85 18.87 -15.82 -8.95
CA ARG A 85 19.75 -16.62 -9.80
C ARG A 85 20.60 -15.74 -10.71
N ALA A 86 20.00 -14.69 -11.29
CA ALA A 86 20.76 -13.75 -12.10
C ALA A 86 21.77 -12.96 -11.23
N VAL A 87 21.46 -12.65 -9.97
CA VAL A 87 22.44 -12.05 -9.05
C VAL A 87 23.61 -13.00 -8.78
N GLU A 88 23.36 -14.29 -8.54
CA GLU A 88 24.42 -15.31 -8.39
C GLU A 88 25.32 -15.34 -9.62
N ASP A 89 24.75 -15.39 -10.82
CA ASP A 89 25.52 -15.40 -12.08
C ASP A 89 26.35 -14.13 -12.22
N ARG A 90 25.80 -12.96 -11.90
CA ARG A 90 26.53 -11.69 -11.91
C ARG A 90 27.68 -11.68 -10.90
N CYS A 91 27.47 -12.17 -9.67
CA CYS A 91 28.56 -12.29 -8.69
C CYS A 91 29.69 -13.17 -9.19
N ARG A 92 29.42 -14.11 -10.09
CA ARG A 92 30.39 -15.03 -10.66
C ARG A 92 31.16 -14.44 -11.84
N TYR A 93 30.50 -13.69 -12.72
CA TYR A 93 31.04 -13.31 -14.03
C TYR A 93 31.15 -11.80 -14.27
N ASP A 94 30.52 -10.95 -13.46
CA ASP A 94 30.55 -9.49 -13.61
C ASP A 94 31.52 -8.86 -12.60
N ALA A 95 32.50 -8.11 -13.08
CA ALA A 95 33.51 -7.48 -12.23
C ALA A 95 32.92 -6.55 -11.19
N THR A 96 31.89 -5.77 -11.52
CA THR A 96 31.27 -4.82 -10.59
C THR A 96 30.48 -5.51 -9.49
N PHE A 97 29.82 -6.64 -9.80
CA PHE A 97 29.17 -7.48 -8.78
C PHE A 97 30.20 -8.22 -7.91
N ARG A 98 31.34 -8.60 -8.47
CA ARG A 98 32.44 -9.17 -7.66
C ARG A 98 33.01 -8.16 -6.69
N VAL A 99 33.05 -6.87 -7.04
CA VAL A 99 33.38 -5.79 -6.11
C VAL A 99 32.31 -5.67 -5.02
N ALA A 100 31.01 -5.67 -5.39
CA ALA A 100 29.90 -5.58 -4.44
C ALA A 100 29.88 -6.74 -3.42
N CYS A 101 30.19 -7.97 -3.85
CA CYS A 101 30.16 -9.16 -2.99
C CYS A 101 31.55 -9.54 -2.40
N GLY A 102 32.58 -8.71 -2.57
CA GLY A 102 33.90 -8.95 -1.99
C GLY A 102 34.53 -10.27 -2.42
N ARG A 103 34.43 -10.66 -3.69
CA ARG A 103 34.90 -11.93 -4.29
C ARG A 103 34.10 -13.18 -3.85
N LEU A 104 33.19 -13.03 -2.91
CA LEU A 104 32.31 -14.13 -2.52
C LEU A 104 31.24 -14.36 -3.58
N VAL A 105 30.79 -15.60 -3.72
CA VAL A 105 29.71 -15.95 -4.66
C VAL A 105 28.59 -16.60 -3.87
N PRO A 106 27.73 -15.81 -3.18
CA PRO A 106 26.59 -16.37 -2.50
C PRO A 106 25.63 -17.01 -3.52
N ASP A 107 25.15 -18.20 -3.23
CA ASP A 107 24.17 -18.86 -4.08
C ASP A 107 22.79 -18.17 -4.02
N HIS A 108 21.95 -18.42 -5.02
CA HIS A 108 20.62 -17.82 -5.12
C HIS A 108 19.71 -18.14 -3.90
N THR A 109 19.94 -19.27 -3.22
CA THR A 109 19.17 -19.62 -2.02
C THR A 109 19.56 -18.75 -0.84
N THR A 110 20.84 -18.35 -0.74
CA THR A 110 21.32 -17.39 0.26
C THR A 110 20.65 -16.02 0.08
N PHE A 111 20.63 -15.47 -1.14
CA PHE A 111 19.91 -14.24 -1.44
C PHE A 111 18.40 -14.37 -1.18
N SER A 112 17.81 -15.51 -1.54
CA SER A 112 16.38 -15.77 -1.29
C SER A 112 16.06 -15.85 0.21
N ARG A 113 16.94 -16.46 1.03
CA ARG A 113 16.79 -16.51 2.51
C ARG A 113 16.98 -15.14 3.12
N PHE A 114 17.99 -14.37 2.69
CA PHE A 114 18.25 -13.01 3.14
C PHE A 114 17.05 -12.10 2.84
N ARG A 115 16.54 -12.11 1.60
CA ARG A 115 15.34 -11.37 1.24
C ARG A 115 14.13 -11.74 2.10
N ARG A 116 13.92 -13.04 2.34
CA ARG A 116 12.84 -13.53 3.21
C ARG A 116 13.01 -13.03 4.64
N HIS A 117 14.23 -12.99 5.15
CA HIS A 117 14.52 -12.42 6.46
C HIS A 117 14.20 -10.92 6.52
N LEU A 118 14.56 -10.15 5.49
CA LEU A 118 14.20 -8.72 5.40
C LEU A 118 12.67 -8.51 5.40
N LEU A 119 11.95 -9.33 4.64
CA LEU A 119 10.49 -9.24 4.51
C LEU A 119 9.72 -9.76 5.74
N ALA A 120 10.33 -10.65 6.52
CA ALA A 120 9.71 -11.17 7.75
C ALA A 120 9.75 -10.17 8.91
N GLN A 121 10.49 -9.08 8.76
CA GLN A 121 10.60 -8.05 9.79
C GLN A 121 9.72 -6.86 9.43
N ASP A 122 8.83 -6.53 10.36
CA ASP A 122 7.96 -5.40 10.19
C ASP A 122 8.74 -4.10 9.95
N GLN A 123 8.30 -3.34 8.98
CA GLN A 123 8.84 -2.01 8.61
C GLN A 123 10.35 -1.95 8.28
N LEU A 124 11.06 -3.08 8.15
CA LEU A 124 12.49 -3.03 7.87
C LEU A 124 12.81 -2.43 6.50
N ALA A 125 12.04 -2.78 5.47
CA ALA A 125 12.20 -2.20 4.13
C ALA A 125 11.96 -0.69 4.13
N GLU A 126 10.96 -0.23 4.87
CA GLU A 126 10.67 1.18 5.06
C GLU A 126 11.80 1.90 5.83
N ALA A 127 12.31 1.30 6.90
CA ALA A 127 13.44 1.85 7.65
C ALA A 127 14.70 1.99 6.78
N LEU A 128 14.99 0.98 5.94
CA LEU A 128 16.09 1.03 4.97
C LEU A 128 15.87 2.15 3.95
N PHE A 129 14.64 2.30 3.44
CA PHE A 129 14.31 3.35 2.50
C PHE A 129 14.57 4.74 3.07
N TYR A 130 14.05 5.05 4.26
CA TYR A 130 14.25 6.36 4.88
C TYR A 130 15.70 6.63 5.30
N ARG A 131 16.45 5.60 5.64
CA ARG A 131 17.90 5.76 5.89
C ARG A 131 18.68 6.11 4.63
N VAL A 132 18.36 5.47 3.48
CA VAL A 132 18.96 5.84 2.19
C VAL A 132 18.52 7.25 1.78
N LEU A 133 17.26 7.59 1.95
CA LEU A 133 16.73 8.93 1.71
C LEU A 133 17.51 9.99 2.50
N TYR A 134 17.78 9.73 3.79
CA TYR A 134 18.60 10.58 4.63
C TYR A 134 20.03 10.77 4.06
N VAL A 135 20.67 9.68 3.63
CA VAL A 135 22.01 9.75 3.01
C VAL A 135 22.00 10.60 1.74
N CYS A 136 20.97 10.47 0.90
CA CYS A 136 20.78 11.30 -0.29
C CYS A 136 20.59 12.77 0.07
N ALA A 137 19.80 13.06 1.10
CA ALA A 137 19.58 14.43 1.59
C ALA A 137 20.85 15.06 2.18
N CYS A 138 21.67 14.29 2.90
CA CYS A 138 22.99 14.73 3.36
C CYS A 138 23.94 15.10 2.19
N ALA A 139 23.71 14.54 0.99
CA ALA A 139 24.42 14.91 -0.22
C ALA A 139 23.79 16.10 -0.98
N GLY A 140 22.75 16.76 -0.40
CA GLY A 140 22.10 17.94 -0.96
C GLY A 140 20.95 17.66 -1.91
N LEU A 141 20.52 16.39 -2.06
CA LEU A 141 19.34 16.02 -2.86
C LEU A 141 18.04 16.26 -2.07
N GLY A 142 16.93 16.43 -2.80
CA GLY A 142 15.59 16.51 -2.23
C GLY A 142 15.08 17.94 -2.03
N ARG A 143 14.85 18.68 -3.13
CA ARG A 143 14.24 20.01 -3.06
C ARG A 143 12.75 19.91 -2.79
N LEU A 144 12.29 20.49 -1.67
CA LEU A 144 10.92 20.36 -1.17
C LEU A 144 9.98 21.49 -1.58
N THR A 145 10.41 22.40 -2.45
CA THR A 145 9.59 23.54 -2.93
C THR A 145 8.32 23.06 -3.62
N VAL A 146 8.46 22.05 -4.49
CA VAL A 146 7.36 21.35 -5.13
C VAL A 146 7.57 19.87 -4.95
N VAL A 147 6.54 19.19 -4.46
CA VAL A 147 6.50 17.74 -4.37
C VAL A 147 5.36 17.25 -5.25
N ALA A 148 5.67 16.40 -6.20
CA ALA A 148 4.69 15.79 -7.07
C ALA A 148 4.31 14.41 -6.53
N ALA A 149 3.00 14.10 -6.52
CA ALA A 149 2.49 12.82 -6.05
C ALA A 149 1.54 12.21 -7.09
N ASP A 150 1.70 10.91 -7.35
CA ASP A 150 0.95 10.18 -8.38
C ASP A 150 0.89 8.68 -8.09
N GLY A 151 -0.03 7.98 -8.77
CA GLY A 151 -0.17 6.54 -8.74
C GLY A 151 0.36 5.88 -10.02
N VAL A 152 1.07 4.76 -9.88
CA VAL A 152 1.54 3.93 -10.98
C VAL A 152 1.08 2.49 -10.85
N LYS A 153 0.49 1.93 -11.90
CA LYS A 153 0.05 0.53 -11.90
C LYS A 153 1.19 -0.38 -12.33
N ILE A 154 1.49 -1.37 -11.48
CA ILE A 154 2.56 -2.35 -11.68
C ILE A 154 1.94 -3.76 -11.67
N ALA A 155 2.36 -4.59 -12.65
CA ALA A 155 1.83 -5.94 -12.79
C ALA A 155 2.23 -6.84 -11.60
N ALA A 156 1.29 -7.65 -11.11
CA ALA A 156 1.54 -8.66 -10.09
C ALA A 156 2.23 -9.90 -10.67
N ASN A 157 2.82 -10.70 -9.81
CA ASN A 157 3.31 -12.04 -10.14
C ASN A 157 2.15 -13.06 -10.19
N ALA A 158 1.16 -12.76 -11.00
CA ALA A 158 -0.05 -13.56 -11.15
C ALA A 158 -0.64 -13.40 -12.56
N SER A 159 -1.29 -14.46 -13.06
CA SER A 159 -2.01 -14.40 -14.33
C SER A 159 -3.46 -13.95 -14.13
N PRO A 160 -4.03 -13.12 -15.01
CA PRO A 160 -5.46 -12.78 -14.99
C PRO A 160 -6.38 -14.01 -15.08
N GLU A 161 -5.95 -15.11 -15.73
CA GLU A 161 -6.73 -16.35 -15.82
C GLU A 161 -6.90 -17.06 -14.48
N ALA A 162 -6.10 -16.71 -13.46
CA ALA A 162 -6.24 -17.24 -12.10
C ALA A 162 -7.36 -16.53 -11.30
N ASN A 163 -8.01 -15.51 -11.86
CA ASN A 163 -9.14 -14.83 -11.22
C ASN A 163 -10.37 -15.74 -11.13
N ARG A 164 -11.01 -15.76 -9.95
CA ARG A 164 -12.23 -16.51 -9.69
C ARG A 164 -13.26 -15.62 -8.99
N THR A 165 -14.52 -15.81 -9.36
CA THR A 165 -15.66 -15.27 -8.60
C THR A 165 -15.81 -16.01 -7.27
N GLU A 166 -16.59 -15.50 -6.35
CA GLU A 166 -16.87 -16.16 -5.07
C GLU A 166 -17.42 -17.57 -5.26
N ALA A 167 -18.38 -17.76 -6.18
CA ALA A 167 -18.91 -19.08 -6.51
C ALA A 167 -17.83 -20.03 -7.03
N GLY A 168 -16.92 -19.52 -7.88
CA GLY A 168 -15.77 -20.29 -8.35
C GLY A 168 -14.77 -20.65 -7.23
N LEU A 169 -14.54 -19.75 -6.27
CA LEU A 169 -13.71 -20.01 -5.09
C LEU A 169 -14.33 -21.04 -4.17
N ARG A 170 -15.64 -20.97 -3.90
CA ARG A 170 -16.38 -21.97 -3.10
C ARG A 170 -16.34 -23.35 -3.75
N LYS A 171 -16.47 -23.42 -5.08
CA LYS A 171 -16.31 -24.69 -5.83
C LYS A 171 -14.90 -25.25 -5.69
N LEU A 172 -13.86 -24.42 -5.79
CA LEU A 172 -12.47 -24.83 -5.57
C LEU A 172 -12.22 -25.28 -4.13
N ALA A 173 -12.76 -24.60 -3.14
CA ALA A 173 -12.68 -25.01 -1.73
C ALA A 173 -13.31 -26.39 -1.51
N ALA A 174 -14.52 -26.61 -2.06
CA ALA A 174 -15.18 -27.91 -1.99
C ALA A 174 -14.37 -29.03 -2.66
N GLN A 175 -13.72 -28.77 -3.80
CA GLN A 175 -12.83 -29.73 -4.45
C GLN A 175 -11.61 -30.07 -3.58
N VAL A 176 -11.00 -29.07 -2.94
CA VAL A 176 -9.87 -29.27 -2.03
C VAL A 176 -10.28 -30.13 -0.84
N ILE A 177 -11.44 -29.85 -0.25
CA ILE A 177 -12.01 -30.67 0.86
C ILE A 177 -12.26 -32.10 0.41
N ALA A 178 -12.88 -32.31 -0.77
CA ALA A 178 -13.15 -33.63 -1.31
C ALA A 178 -11.86 -34.42 -1.54
N THR A 179 -10.82 -33.77 -2.14
CA THR A 179 -9.51 -34.40 -2.36
C THR A 179 -8.84 -34.75 -1.03
N ALA A 180 -8.93 -33.92 -0.02
CA ALA A 180 -8.38 -34.15 1.29
C ALA A 180 -9.09 -35.37 1.99
N ARG A 181 -10.41 -35.42 1.89
CA ARG A 181 -11.20 -36.58 2.41
C ARG A 181 -10.86 -37.90 1.72
N THR A 182 -10.66 -37.85 0.40
CA THR A 182 -10.28 -39.04 -0.38
C THR A 182 -8.87 -39.53 -0.01
N ALA A 183 -7.95 -38.58 0.25
CA ALA A 183 -6.62 -38.90 0.74
C ALA A 183 -6.67 -39.55 2.15
N GLN A 184 -7.51 -39.06 3.05
CA GLN A 184 -7.71 -39.64 4.39
C GLN A 184 -8.37 -41.03 4.36
N SER A 185 -9.35 -41.22 3.47
CA SER A 185 -10.01 -42.55 3.33
C SER A 185 -9.13 -43.59 2.62
N GLY A 186 -8.03 -43.20 1.97
CA GLY A 186 -7.00 -44.10 1.41
C GLY A 186 -5.88 -44.44 2.38
N GLU A 187 -5.89 -43.91 3.59
CA GLU A 187 -4.83 -43.96 4.61
C GLU A 187 -4.88 -45.22 5.52
N ASP A 188 -5.61 -46.25 5.19
CA ASP A 188 -5.29 -47.59 5.76
C ASP A 188 -3.87 -48.08 5.37
N ALA A 189 -3.07 -47.23 4.72
CA ALA A 189 -1.71 -47.45 4.23
C ALA A 189 -0.65 -46.51 4.82
N GLY A 190 -0.76 -46.06 6.07
CA GLY A 190 0.39 -45.55 6.85
C GLY A 190 1.03 -44.24 6.43
N GLN A 191 0.36 -43.34 5.72
CA GLN A 191 0.88 -42.02 5.37
C GLN A 191 0.25 -40.92 6.24
N PRO A 192 1.05 -39.99 6.83
CA PRO A 192 0.50 -38.97 7.72
C PRO A 192 -0.45 -38.02 6.99
N PRO A 193 -1.52 -37.52 7.66
CA PRO A 193 -2.51 -36.62 7.06
C PRO A 193 -1.88 -35.35 6.53
N LEU A 194 -2.39 -34.83 5.41
CA LEU A 194 -1.96 -33.59 4.84
C LEU A 194 -2.25 -32.43 5.80
N PRO A 195 -1.25 -31.59 6.17
CA PRO A 195 -1.45 -30.51 7.13
C PRO A 195 -2.55 -29.54 6.66
N GLY A 196 -3.56 -29.30 7.51
CA GLY A 196 -4.58 -28.28 7.27
C GLY A 196 -5.95 -28.76 6.77
N THR A 197 -6.21 -30.07 6.70
CA THR A 197 -7.53 -30.61 6.34
C THR A 197 -8.57 -30.48 7.45
N ASP A 198 -8.16 -30.47 8.72
CA ASP A 198 -9.06 -30.48 9.88
C ASP A 198 -9.76 -29.12 10.12
N LEU A 199 -9.19 -28.01 9.70
CA LEU A 199 -9.84 -26.69 9.81
C LEU A 199 -11.08 -26.58 8.91
N LEU A 200 -11.11 -27.33 7.82
CA LEU A 200 -12.26 -27.41 6.91
C LEU A 200 -13.36 -28.34 7.43
N LEU A 201 -13.07 -29.12 8.48
CA LEU A 201 -13.98 -30.12 9.08
C LEU A 201 -14.50 -29.71 10.46
N GLY A 202 -14.16 -28.51 10.99
CA GLY A 202 -14.74 -27.98 12.24
C GLY A 202 -14.10 -28.46 13.54
N GLY A 203 -12.83 -28.82 13.53
CA GLY A 203 -12.07 -29.16 14.75
C GLY A 203 -11.23 -27.99 15.27
N ASP A 204 -11.38 -27.60 16.54
CA ASP A 204 -10.82 -26.40 17.18
C ASP A 204 -9.29 -26.40 17.46
N THR A 205 -8.51 -27.39 16.99
CA THR A 205 -7.12 -27.57 17.45
C THR A 205 -6.05 -27.80 16.38
N VAL A 206 -6.35 -27.64 15.08
CA VAL A 206 -5.36 -27.91 14.02
C VAL A 206 -4.96 -26.63 13.29
N PRO A 207 -3.64 -26.40 13.06
CA PRO A 207 -3.18 -25.23 12.28
C PRO A 207 -3.82 -25.26 10.89
N GLY A 208 -4.36 -24.11 10.46
CA GLY A 208 -4.94 -23.96 9.13
C GLY A 208 -3.98 -24.34 8.00
N PRO A 209 -4.46 -24.56 6.77
CA PRO A 209 -3.62 -24.91 5.65
C PRO A 209 -2.53 -23.86 5.44
N ASP A 210 -1.31 -24.31 5.13
CA ASP A 210 -0.19 -23.39 4.82
C ASP A 210 -0.69 -22.27 3.87
N PRO A 211 -0.60 -20.99 4.25
CA PRO A 211 -1.02 -19.85 3.42
C PRO A 211 -0.41 -19.87 2.01
N ARG A 212 0.72 -20.56 1.84
CA ARG A 212 1.40 -20.72 0.55
C ARG A 212 0.81 -21.86 -0.29
N SER A 213 0.05 -22.75 0.30
CA SER A 213 -0.65 -23.83 -0.41
C SER A 213 -1.76 -23.26 -1.30
N ARG A 214 -2.21 -24.04 -2.27
CA ARG A 214 -3.38 -23.66 -3.08
C ARG A 214 -4.64 -23.52 -2.23
N ALA A 215 -4.83 -24.42 -1.28
CA ALA A 215 -5.94 -24.39 -0.33
C ALA A 215 -5.92 -23.12 0.53
N GLY A 216 -4.78 -22.82 1.15
CA GLY A 216 -4.63 -21.59 1.95
C GLY A 216 -4.93 -20.32 1.16
N ARG A 217 -4.48 -20.23 -0.08
CA ARG A 217 -4.78 -19.05 -0.93
C ARG A 217 -6.25 -18.96 -1.33
N VAL A 218 -6.94 -20.09 -1.58
CA VAL A 218 -8.39 -20.08 -1.84
C VAL A 218 -9.17 -19.59 -0.62
N LEU A 219 -8.80 -20.06 0.57
CA LEU A 219 -9.42 -19.61 1.82
C LEU A 219 -9.12 -18.12 2.10
N ALA A 220 -7.90 -17.67 1.84
CA ALA A 220 -7.54 -16.25 1.95
C ALA A 220 -8.39 -15.37 0.99
N CYS A 221 -8.64 -15.84 -0.23
CA CYS A 221 -9.54 -15.16 -1.16
C CYS A 221 -10.98 -15.05 -0.64
N LEU A 222 -11.51 -16.12 -0.04
CA LEU A 222 -12.86 -16.12 0.53
C LEU A 222 -12.94 -15.21 1.75
N ALA A 223 -11.98 -15.29 2.66
CA ALA A 223 -11.90 -14.43 3.84
C ALA A 223 -11.79 -12.94 3.47
N ALA A 224 -10.99 -12.61 2.45
CA ALA A 224 -10.90 -11.25 1.95
C ALA A 224 -12.23 -10.71 1.41
N LEU A 225 -13.00 -11.54 0.67
CA LEU A 225 -14.33 -11.17 0.18
C LEU A 225 -15.34 -10.99 1.32
N GLU A 226 -15.26 -11.81 2.37
CA GLU A 226 -16.10 -11.69 3.57
C GLU A 226 -15.77 -10.41 4.35
N THR A 227 -14.49 -10.09 4.52
CA THR A 227 -14.03 -8.86 5.16
C THR A 227 -14.49 -7.62 4.39
N GLU A 228 -14.37 -7.62 3.06
CA GLU A 228 -14.84 -6.51 2.22
C GLU A 228 -16.35 -6.35 2.29
N ARG A 229 -17.10 -7.45 2.33
CA ARG A 229 -18.56 -7.42 2.50
C ARG A 229 -18.93 -6.82 3.86
N ALA A 230 -18.29 -7.28 4.93
CA ALA A 230 -18.52 -6.74 6.27
C ALA A 230 -18.17 -5.25 6.37
N ALA A 231 -17.08 -4.82 5.74
CA ALA A 231 -16.70 -3.41 5.68
C ALA A 231 -17.72 -2.57 4.88
N ALA A 232 -18.21 -3.08 3.76
CA ALA A 232 -19.24 -2.41 2.96
C ALA A 232 -20.58 -2.31 3.72
N GLU A 233 -20.97 -3.34 4.46
CA GLU A 233 -22.15 -3.33 5.32
C GLU A 233 -22.01 -2.33 6.47
N ALA A 234 -20.82 -2.26 7.11
CA ALA A 234 -20.53 -1.28 8.15
C ALA A 234 -20.59 0.16 7.62
N ALA A 235 -19.99 0.42 6.47
CA ALA A 235 -20.03 1.72 5.81
C ALA A 235 -21.46 2.11 5.41
N ALA A 236 -22.24 1.17 4.87
CA ALA A 236 -23.65 1.41 4.53
C ALA A 236 -24.48 1.70 5.80
N ARG A 237 -24.16 1.06 6.94
CA ARG A 237 -24.83 1.31 8.22
C ARG A 237 -24.51 2.70 8.76
N GLU A 238 -23.25 3.15 8.68
CA GLU A 238 -22.84 4.50 9.07
C GLU A 238 -23.54 5.56 8.20
N GLN A 239 -23.53 5.39 6.88
CA GLN A 239 -24.23 6.28 5.95
C GLN A 239 -25.74 6.24 6.14
N GLY A 240 -26.31 5.08 6.46
CA GLY A 240 -27.72 4.92 6.81
C GLY A 240 -28.12 5.68 8.07
N GLN A 241 -27.24 5.68 9.08
CA GLN A 241 -27.43 6.49 10.30
C GLN A 241 -27.40 7.99 9.98
N ALA A 242 -26.37 8.44 9.24
CA ALA A 242 -26.24 9.84 8.82
C ALA A 242 -27.46 10.31 7.99
N TYR A 243 -27.97 9.45 7.11
CA TYR A 243 -29.18 9.73 6.32
C TYR A 243 -30.42 9.88 7.21
N LEU A 244 -30.60 9.03 8.23
CA LEU A 244 -31.70 9.15 9.18
C LEU A 244 -31.62 10.44 10.02
N ASP A 245 -30.42 10.83 10.41
CA ASP A 245 -30.18 12.06 11.17
C ASP A 245 -30.46 13.31 10.30
N ALA A 246 -30.04 13.29 9.03
CA ALA A 246 -30.36 14.32 8.03
C ALA A 246 -31.87 14.41 7.75
N LEU A 247 -32.58 13.27 7.69
CA LEU A 247 -34.04 13.23 7.57
C LEU A 247 -34.72 13.88 8.78
N GLY A 248 -34.22 13.58 10.00
CA GLY A 248 -34.72 14.18 11.22
C GLY A 248 -34.50 15.70 11.31
N ALA A 249 -33.40 16.19 10.72
CA ALA A 249 -33.06 17.60 10.63
C ALA A 249 -33.73 18.33 9.44
N GLY A 250 -34.40 17.61 8.54
CA GLY A 250 -35.01 18.18 7.32
C GLY A 250 -34.00 18.59 6.24
N THR A 251 -32.76 18.10 6.32
CA THR A 251 -31.65 18.44 5.41
C THR A 251 -31.33 17.34 4.40
N ALA A 252 -32.02 16.19 4.48
CA ALA A 252 -31.80 15.08 3.54
C ALA A 252 -32.18 15.45 2.12
N THR A 253 -31.29 15.23 1.16
CA THR A 253 -31.50 15.47 -0.27
C THR A 253 -31.41 14.16 -1.07
N GLY A 254 -32.41 13.92 -1.91
CA GLY A 254 -32.41 12.78 -2.84
C GLY A 254 -32.67 11.40 -2.21
N ARG A 255 -32.70 10.37 -3.06
CA ARG A 255 -32.89 8.97 -2.65
C ARG A 255 -31.49 8.37 -2.37
N PRO A 256 -31.28 7.75 -1.20
CA PRO A 256 -29.99 7.13 -0.88
C PRO A 256 -29.77 5.88 -1.76
N PRO A 257 -28.52 5.44 -1.97
CA PRO A 257 -28.20 4.15 -2.59
C PRO A 257 -28.93 2.98 -1.92
N ALA A 258 -29.23 1.92 -2.66
CA ALA A 258 -30.02 0.79 -2.18
C ALA A 258 -29.47 0.18 -0.88
N ALA A 259 -28.16 -0.04 -0.78
CA ALA A 259 -27.51 -0.55 0.44
C ALA A 259 -27.71 0.38 1.64
N VAL A 260 -27.59 1.70 1.43
CA VAL A 260 -27.79 2.72 2.47
C VAL A 260 -29.28 2.77 2.89
N ALA A 261 -30.22 2.66 1.94
CA ALA A 261 -31.65 2.61 2.24
C ALA A 261 -32.02 1.37 3.07
N VAL A 262 -31.48 0.21 2.75
CA VAL A 262 -31.66 -1.03 3.52
C VAL A 262 -31.09 -0.86 4.93
N ALA A 263 -29.86 -0.35 5.08
CA ALA A 263 -29.22 -0.13 6.35
C ALA A 263 -29.98 0.89 7.22
N ALA A 264 -30.42 2.01 6.66
CA ALA A 264 -31.25 3.01 7.36
C ALA A 264 -32.56 2.40 7.86
N GLN A 265 -33.25 1.61 7.03
CA GLN A 265 -34.48 0.95 7.45
C GLN A 265 -34.23 -0.12 8.51
N GLN A 266 -33.12 -0.84 8.46
CA GLN A 266 -32.74 -1.80 9.49
C GLN A 266 -32.50 -1.10 10.83
N ILE A 267 -31.76 0.02 10.86
CA ILE A 267 -31.58 0.85 12.06
C ILE A 267 -32.93 1.32 12.62
N ARG A 268 -33.87 1.70 11.75
CA ARG A 268 -35.21 2.11 12.18
C ARG A 268 -35.97 0.96 12.84
N VAL A 269 -35.91 -0.25 12.30
CA VAL A 269 -36.50 -1.46 12.91
C VAL A 269 -35.88 -1.73 14.29
N GLU A 270 -34.58 -1.67 14.38
CA GLU A 270 -33.84 -1.87 15.63
C GLU A 270 -34.23 -0.82 16.69
N ARG A 271 -34.27 0.46 16.33
CA ARG A 271 -34.70 1.55 17.25
C ARG A 271 -36.13 1.32 17.78
N LEU A 272 -37.07 0.98 16.90
CA LEU A 272 -38.45 0.71 17.29
C LEU A 272 -38.57 -0.52 18.21
N ALA A 273 -37.82 -1.58 17.92
CA ALA A 273 -37.79 -2.79 18.73
C ALA A 273 -37.16 -2.52 20.10
N THR A 274 -36.02 -1.82 20.14
CA THR A 274 -35.34 -1.47 21.40
C THR A 274 -36.19 -0.57 22.30
N ALA A 275 -36.82 0.45 21.73
CA ALA A 275 -37.74 1.32 22.48
C ALA A 275 -38.89 0.51 23.07
N ARG A 276 -39.37 -0.51 22.37
CA ARG A 276 -40.44 -1.37 22.88
C ARG A 276 -39.98 -2.31 23.99
N LEU A 277 -38.78 -2.87 23.86
CA LEU A 277 -38.16 -3.69 24.92
C LEU A 277 -37.92 -2.84 26.19
N ALA A 278 -37.47 -1.59 26.04
CA ALA A 278 -37.30 -0.68 27.14
C ALA A 278 -38.65 -0.41 27.87
N ALA A 279 -39.72 -0.16 27.13
CA ALA A 279 -41.04 0.03 27.71
C ALA A 279 -41.56 -1.24 28.44
N ILE A 280 -41.23 -2.43 27.98
CA ILE A 280 -41.56 -3.69 28.69
C ILE A 280 -40.76 -3.78 29.99
N ALA A 281 -39.46 -3.50 29.94
CA ALA A 281 -38.58 -3.53 31.10
C ALA A 281 -39.03 -2.52 32.20
N GLU A 282 -39.41 -1.31 31.78
CA GLU A 282 -39.96 -0.30 32.66
C GLU A 282 -41.27 -0.76 33.33
N TRP A 283 -42.16 -1.39 32.54
CA TRP A 283 -43.38 -1.96 33.04
C TRP A 283 -43.12 -3.10 34.05
N GLU A 284 -42.21 -4.03 33.74
CA GLU A 284 -41.82 -5.14 34.62
C GLU A 284 -41.19 -4.62 35.92
N ALA A 285 -40.36 -3.57 35.87
CA ALA A 285 -39.78 -2.93 37.02
C ALA A 285 -40.85 -2.25 37.91
N ALA A 286 -41.84 -1.57 37.31
CA ALA A 286 -42.94 -0.97 38.02
C ALA A 286 -43.83 -2.03 38.72
N VAL A 287 -44.09 -3.16 38.06
CA VAL A 287 -44.82 -4.29 38.66
C VAL A 287 -44.06 -4.87 39.84
N ALA A 288 -42.73 -5.10 39.67
CA ALA A 288 -41.87 -5.59 40.74
C ALA A 288 -41.78 -4.64 41.94
N ALA A 289 -41.87 -3.33 41.71
CA ALA A 289 -41.93 -2.28 42.74
C ALA A 289 -43.30 -2.15 43.43
N GLY A 290 -44.25 -3.04 43.12
CA GLY A 290 -45.56 -3.08 43.80
C GLY A 290 -46.63 -2.13 43.22
N ALA A 291 -46.40 -1.61 41.98
CA ALA A 291 -47.38 -0.71 41.34
C ALA A 291 -48.72 -1.39 41.01
N GLY A 292 -48.80 -2.72 40.95
CA GLY A 292 -50.01 -3.49 40.68
C GLY A 292 -50.77 -2.98 39.44
N SER A 293 -52.09 -2.73 39.61
CA SER A 293 -52.95 -2.20 38.53
C SER A 293 -52.57 -0.80 38.04
N ARG A 294 -51.78 -0.02 38.83
CA ARG A 294 -51.27 1.30 38.43
C ARG A 294 -50.18 1.22 37.34
N ALA A 295 -49.53 0.05 37.14
CA ALA A 295 -48.57 -0.15 36.06
C ALA A 295 -49.24 -0.20 34.67
N GLY A 296 -50.58 -0.28 34.63
CA GLY A 296 -51.32 -0.37 33.38
C GLY A 296 -51.17 -1.73 32.68
N ARG A 297 -51.58 -1.79 31.42
CA ARG A 297 -51.46 -3.00 30.61
C ARG A 297 -50.02 -3.21 30.15
N ARG A 298 -49.54 -4.46 30.24
CA ARG A 298 -48.22 -4.84 29.72
C ARG A 298 -48.06 -4.40 28.27
N PRO A 299 -46.98 -3.68 27.90
CA PRO A 299 -46.73 -3.35 26.53
C PRO A 299 -46.60 -4.59 25.66
N LEU A 300 -47.05 -4.51 24.41
CA LEU A 300 -46.91 -5.60 23.44
C LEU A 300 -45.43 -5.87 23.12
N ASP A 301 -45.09 -7.11 22.92
CA ASP A 301 -43.75 -7.48 22.41
C ASP A 301 -43.46 -6.80 21.07
N PRO A 302 -42.20 -6.53 20.73
CA PRO A 302 -41.84 -5.80 19.51
C PRO A 302 -42.54 -6.34 18.23
N GLY A 303 -42.59 -7.65 18.05
CA GLY A 303 -43.29 -8.29 16.92
C GLY A 303 -44.81 -8.09 16.90
N GLY A 304 -45.45 -7.80 18.05
CA GLY A 304 -46.88 -7.54 18.16
C GLY A 304 -47.31 -6.13 17.78
N THR A 305 -46.37 -5.18 17.63
CA THR A 305 -46.72 -3.78 17.33
C THR A 305 -46.83 -3.53 15.84
N ALA A 306 -47.85 -2.77 15.42
CA ALA A 306 -48.07 -2.41 14.01
C ALA A 306 -46.88 -1.65 13.41
N ALA A 307 -46.26 -0.75 14.21
CA ALA A 307 -45.11 0.04 13.75
C ALA A 307 -43.87 -0.84 13.42
N VAL A 308 -43.54 -1.81 14.29
CA VAL A 308 -42.39 -2.72 14.02
C VAL A 308 -42.70 -3.66 12.85
N ARG A 309 -43.95 -4.17 12.74
CA ARG A 309 -44.36 -4.98 11.61
C ARG A 309 -44.26 -4.23 10.28
N ALA A 310 -44.79 -3.01 10.22
CA ALA A 310 -44.70 -2.17 9.03
C ALA A 310 -43.25 -1.83 8.67
N ALA A 311 -42.40 -1.52 9.67
CA ALA A 311 -41.00 -1.25 9.42
C ALA A 311 -40.24 -2.48 8.91
N ARG A 312 -40.54 -3.69 9.41
CA ARG A 312 -39.97 -4.95 8.91
C ARG A 312 -40.45 -5.27 7.49
N ALA A 313 -41.76 -5.12 7.21
CA ALA A 313 -42.28 -5.32 5.87
C ALA A 313 -41.55 -4.40 4.86
N ARG A 314 -41.38 -3.14 5.21
CA ARG A 314 -40.62 -2.19 4.38
C ARG A 314 -39.16 -2.58 4.19
N LEU A 315 -38.52 -3.15 5.22
CA LEU A 315 -37.16 -3.66 5.12
C LEU A 315 -37.06 -4.82 4.11
N GLU A 316 -38.00 -5.74 4.15
CA GLU A 316 -38.06 -6.87 3.19
C GLU A 316 -38.31 -6.39 1.75
N GLU A 317 -39.17 -5.40 1.56
CA GLU A 317 -39.37 -4.78 0.24
C GLU A 317 -38.07 -4.15 -0.30
N LEU A 318 -37.34 -3.41 0.55
CA LEU A 318 -36.08 -2.80 0.15
C LEU A 318 -34.99 -3.84 -0.15
N ARG A 319 -34.94 -4.93 0.63
CA ARG A 319 -34.03 -6.05 0.38
C ARG A 319 -34.34 -6.75 -0.94
N ALA A 320 -35.63 -7.02 -1.18
CA ALA A 320 -36.07 -7.62 -2.44
C ALA A 320 -35.74 -6.72 -3.66
N ALA A 321 -35.98 -5.42 -3.53
CA ALA A 321 -35.62 -4.46 -4.57
C ALA A 321 -34.09 -4.39 -4.81
N ALA A 322 -33.29 -4.40 -3.76
CA ALA A 322 -31.83 -4.41 -3.86
C ALA A 322 -31.31 -5.73 -4.48
N ALA A 323 -31.94 -6.87 -4.15
CA ALA A 323 -31.61 -8.16 -4.76
C ALA A 323 -31.97 -8.19 -6.26
N ALA A 324 -33.16 -7.68 -6.63
CA ALA A 324 -33.58 -7.58 -8.04
C ALA A 324 -32.63 -6.65 -8.85
N GLU A 325 -32.24 -5.49 -8.29
CA GLU A 325 -31.24 -4.62 -8.91
C GLU A 325 -29.90 -5.35 -9.11
N ALA A 326 -29.46 -6.16 -8.14
CA ALA A 326 -28.22 -6.95 -8.24
C ALA A 326 -28.32 -8.08 -9.28
N GLU A 327 -29.50 -8.72 -9.44
CA GLU A 327 -29.75 -9.73 -10.47
C GLU A 327 -29.78 -9.12 -11.88
N GLU A 328 -30.44 -7.97 -12.07
CA GLU A 328 -30.41 -7.21 -13.35
C GLU A 328 -28.98 -6.78 -13.72
N GLU A 329 -28.17 -6.39 -12.73
CA GLU A 329 -26.76 -6.08 -12.93
C GLU A 329 -25.95 -7.32 -13.35
N ALA A 330 -26.22 -8.47 -12.75
CA ALA A 330 -25.55 -9.73 -13.08
C ALA A 330 -25.97 -10.27 -14.47
N ALA A 331 -27.20 -9.99 -14.90
CA ALA A 331 -27.71 -10.34 -16.23
C ALA A 331 -27.17 -9.42 -17.36
N GLY A 332 -26.45 -8.34 -17.04
CA GLY A 332 -25.82 -7.46 -18.02
C GLY A 332 -26.75 -6.42 -18.63
N GLU A 333 -27.96 -6.27 -18.13
CA GLU A 333 -28.95 -5.29 -18.61
C GLU A 333 -28.66 -3.86 -18.15
N ARG A 334 -27.89 -3.72 -17.07
CA ARG A 334 -27.30 -2.45 -16.61
C ARG A 334 -25.79 -2.49 -16.66
N LYS A 335 -25.14 -1.47 -17.21
CA LYS A 335 -23.68 -1.30 -17.20
C LYS A 335 -23.21 -1.02 -15.76
N LYS A 336 -22.99 -2.04 -14.97
CA LYS A 336 -22.31 -1.94 -13.68
C LYS A 336 -21.21 -2.99 -13.53
N SER A 337 -20.38 -2.75 -12.54
CA SER A 337 -19.13 -3.47 -12.29
C SER A 337 -19.33 -4.99 -12.24
N PRO A 338 -18.52 -5.78 -12.93
CA PRO A 338 -18.59 -7.24 -12.86
C PRO A 338 -18.39 -7.69 -11.41
N PRO A 339 -18.94 -8.88 -11.02
CA PRO A 339 -18.81 -9.38 -9.66
C PRO A 339 -17.35 -9.41 -9.21
N PRO A 340 -17.07 -9.12 -7.94
CA PRO A 340 -15.70 -9.06 -7.45
C PRO A 340 -15.00 -10.41 -7.66
N LYS A 341 -13.80 -10.36 -8.22
CA LYS A 341 -12.95 -11.52 -8.48
C LYS A 341 -11.71 -11.44 -7.61
N ARG A 342 -11.20 -12.61 -7.21
CA ARG A 342 -9.92 -12.72 -6.50
C ARG A 342 -8.99 -13.67 -7.24
N ASN A 343 -7.72 -13.33 -7.22
CA ASN A 343 -6.68 -14.11 -7.88
C ASN A 343 -6.16 -15.20 -6.95
N VAL A 344 -6.31 -16.46 -7.33
CA VAL A 344 -5.87 -17.60 -6.51
C VAL A 344 -4.34 -17.68 -6.41
N THR A 345 -3.59 -17.07 -7.34
CA THR A 345 -2.13 -17.06 -7.30
C THR A 345 -1.60 -15.98 -6.36
N ASP A 346 -2.24 -14.80 -6.37
CA ASP A 346 -1.91 -13.64 -5.53
C ASP A 346 -3.22 -12.98 -5.06
N PRO A 347 -3.75 -13.39 -3.89
CA PRO A 347 -5.05 -12.94 -3.39
C PRO A 347 -5.18 -11.43 -3.20
N ASP A 348 -4.07 -10.74 -2.96
CA ASP A 348 -4.05 -9.30 -2.73
C ASP A 348 -4.04 -8.50 -4.04
N SER A 349 -3.63 -9.10 -5.17
CA SER A 349 -3.63 -8.41 -6.46
C SER A 349 -5.05 -8.18 -6.99
N ARG A 350 -5.21 -7.10 -7.75
CA ARG A 350 -6.51 -6.70 -8.35
C ARG A 350 -6.39 -6.57 -9.86
N LEU A 351 -7.53 -6.72 -10.54
CA LEU A 351 -7.62 -6.40 -11.97
C LEU A 351 -7.80 -4.88 -12.10
N MET A 352 -6.76 -4.21 -12.59
CA MET A 352 -6.69 -2.75 -12.64
C MET A 352 -6.77 -2.23 -14.08
N PRO A 353 -7.58 -1.20 -14.36
CA PRO A 353 -7.58 -0.56 -15.67
C PRO A 353 -6.26 0.17 -15.91
N VAL A 354 -5.75 0.12 -17.13
CA VAL A 354 -4.53 0.83 -17.52
C VAL A 354 -4.82 1.94 -18.51
N ARG A 355 -4.00 2.98 -18.48
CA ARG A 355 -4.08 4.10 -19.42
C ARG A 355 -3.86 3.58 -20.85
N GLY A 356 -4.77 3.95 -21.76
CA GLY A 356 -4.75 3.44 -23.14
C GLY A 356 -5.69 2.27 -23.40
N GLY A 357 -6.38 1.79 -22.36
CA GLY A 357 -7.36 0.70 -22.43
C GLY A 357 -6.80 -0.65 -22.01
N GLY A 358 -7.69 -1.58 -21.65
CA GLY A 358 -7.30 -2.89 -21.12
C GLY A 358 -7.13 -2.92 -19.60
N PHE A 359 -6.72 -4.08 -19.09
CA PHE A 359 -6.55 -4.35 -17.66
C PHE A 359 -5.26 -5.13 -17.41
N ILE A 360 -4.66 -4.89 -16.26
CA ILE A 360 -3.58 -5.71 -15.72
C ILE A 360 -3.99 -6.33 -14.39
N GLN A 361 -3.53 -7.54 -14.10
CA GLN A 361 -3.52 -8.07 -12.75
C GLN A 361 -2.34 -7.42 -12.03
N GLY A 362 -2.61 -6.58 -11.03
CA GLY A 362 -1.55 -5.76 -10.45
C GLY A 362 -1.95 -5.08 -9.15
N TYR A 363 -1.15 -4.09 -8.82
CA TYR A 363 -1.31 -3.18 -7.69
C TYR A 363 -1.23 -1.75 -8.17
N ASN A 364 -1.92 -0.84 -7.49
CA ASN A 364 -1.67 0.58 -7.61
C ASN A 364 -0.55 0.93 -6.62
N CYS A 365 0.50 1.58 -7.11
CA CYS A 365 1.62 2.00 -6.29
C CYS A 365 1.62 3.51 -6.25
N GLU A 366 1.46 4.06 -5.06
CA GLU A 366 1.43 5.49 -4.81
C GLU A 366 2.82 5.95 -4.37
N ASP A 367 3.30 7.05 -4.94
CA ASP A 367 4.58 7.63 -4.59
C ASP A 367 4.59 9.16 -4.68
N ALA A 368 5.60 9.75 -4.05
CA ALA A 368 5.84 11.18 -4.09
C ALA A 368 7.31 11.46 -4.42
N ALA A 369 7.53 12.42 -5.32
CA ALA A 369 8.84 12.84 -5.78
C ALA A 369 9.06 14.33 -5.55
N THR A 370 10.28 14.69 -5.19
CA THR A 370 10.73 16.10 -5.18
C THR A 370 10.96 16.63 -6.59
N ASP A 371 11.18 17.93 -6.73
CA ASP A 371 11.42 18.56 -8.03
C ASP A 371 12.76 18.19 -8.67
N ASP A 372 13.67 17.57 -7.95
CA ASP A 372 14.86 16.88 -8.45
C ASP A 372 14.69 15.35 -8.53
N ARG A 373 13.44 14.88 -8.48
CA ARG A 373 12.98 13.48 -8.64
C ARG A 373 13.40 12.52 -7.55
N LEU A 374 13.86 13.00 -6.40
CA LEU A 374 14.12 12.12 -5.26
C LEU A 374 12.79 11.54 -4.76
N MET A 375 12.67 10.23 -4.69
CA MET A 375 11.48 9.57 -4.14
C MET A 375 11.44 9.78 -2.63
N LEU A 376 10.38 10.43 -2.14
CA LEU A 376 10.18 10.71 -0.71
C LEU A 376 9.57 9.54 0.05
N GLY A 377 8.85 8.68 -0.64
CA GLY A 377 8.18 7.52 -0.10
C GLY A 377 7.16 6.97 -1.07
N GLY A 378 6.62 5.81 -0.72
CA GLY A 378 5.55 5.18 -1.49
C GLY A 378 5.12 3.86 -0.89
N TYR A 379 4.00 3.35 -1.39
CA TYR A 379 3.41 2.09 -0.97
C TYR A 379 2.57 1.49 -2.10
N ALA A 380 2.30 0.20 -2.02
CA ALA A 380 1.34 -0.45 -2.90
C ALA A 380 -0.03 -0.52 -2.23
N CYS A 381 -1.10 -0.36 -3.01
CA CYS A 381 -2.47 -0.53 -2.55
C CYS A 381 -3.30 -1.36 -3.54
N GLN A 382 -4.50 -1.72 -3.12
CA GLN A 382 -5.45 -2.52 -3.91
C GLN A 382 -6.49 -1.67 -4.63
N ASP A 383 -6.54 -0.38 -4.32
CA ASP A 383 -7.52 0.54 -4.90
C ASP A 383 -7.19 0.84 -6.36
N THR A 384 -8.21 0.85 -7.17
CA THR A 384 -8.08 1.15 -8.61
C THR A 384 -8.10 2.64 -8.91
N GLY A 385 -8.56 3.46 -7.96
CA GLY A 385 -8.66 4.92 -8.03
C GLY A 385 -7.82 5.61 -6.97
N ASP A 386 -7.43 6.84 -7.22
CA ASP A 386 -6.42 7.56 -6.45
C ASP A 386 -7.03 8.50 -5.39
N VAL A 387 -8.34 8.83 -5.49
CA VAL A 387 -9.01 9.83 -4.65
C VAL A 387 -8.91 9.53 -3.15
N GLN A 388 -9.00 8.26 -2.76
CA GLN A 388 -8.92 7.82 -1.37
C GLN A 388 -7.48 7.74 -0.85
N GLN A 389 -6.50 7.75 -1.75
CA GLN A 389 -5.08 7.65 -1.41
C GLN A 389 -4.44 9.01 -1.07
N ALA A 390 -5.11 10.12 -1.39
CA ALA A 390 -4.54 11.47 -1.27
C ALA A 390 -4.00 11.80 0.13
N GLN A 391 -4.70 11.41 1.19
CA GLN A 391 -4.32 11.73 2.56
C GLN A 391 -3.15 10.86 3.04
N GLU A 392 -3.22 9.55 2.76
CA GLU A 392 -2.13 8.63 3.10
C GLU A 392 -0.86 8.97 2.31
N LEU A 393 -0.99 9.29 1.04
CA LEU A 393 0.14 9.71 0.20
C LEU A 393 0.75 11.03 0.70
N ALA A 394 -0.08 12.00 1.12
CA ALA A 394 0.41 13.23 1.74
C ALA A 394 1.15 12.96 3.06
N ARG A 395 0.67 12.01 3.88
CA ARG A 395 1.33 11.57 5.12
C ARG A 395 2.70 10.93 4.83
N VAL A 396 2.77 10.04 3.84
CA VAL A 396 4.02 9.38 3.41
C VAL A 396 5.01 10.40 2.84
N ALA A 397 4.54 11.31 1.99
CA ALA A 397 5.35 12.40 1.46
C ALA A 397 5.89 13.31 2.58
N GLY A 398 5.05 13.66 3.57
CA GLY A 398 5.44 14.44 4.74
C GLY A 398 6.51 13.76 5.59
N LYS A 399 6.40 12.44 5.81
CA LYS A 399 7.44 11.66 6.50
C LYS A 399 8.77 11.71 5.74
N GLY A 400 8.74 11.53 4.42
CA GLY A 400 9.94 11.63 3.58
C GLY A 400 10.54 13.05 3.59
N ALA A 401 9.70 14.07 3.52
CA ALA A 401 10.14 15.46 3.58
C ALA A 401 10.83 15.80 4.91
N ALA A 402 10.35 15.27 6.02
CA ALA A 402 10.99 15.44 7.33
C ALA A 402 12.39 14.78 7.35
N VAL A 403 12.55 13.61 6.74
CA VAL A 403 13.85 12.93 6.58
C VAL A 403 14.81 13.78 5.74
N VAL A 404 14.31 14.35 4.63
CA VAL A 404 15.11 15.22 3.76
C VAL A 404 15.53 16.49 4.50
N ALA A 405 14.62 17.12 5.23
CA ALA A 405 14.92 18.30 6.04
C ALA A 405 16.00 18.01 7.10
N ALA A 406 15.94 16.83 7.74
CA ALA A 406 16.96 16.38 8.69
C ALA A 406 18.33 16.17 8.02
N GLY A 407 18.35 15.58 6.83
CA GLY A 407 19.57 15.38 6.06
C GLY A 407 20.20 16.69 5.60
N HIS A 408 19.40 17.65 5.14
CA HIS A 408 19.86 19.00 4.81
C HIS A 408 20.42 19.75 6.01
N ALA A 409 19.80 19.63 7.19
CA ALA A 409 20.30 20.20 8.42
C ALA A 409 21.66 19.62 8.81
N ALA A 410 21.85 18.31 8.67
CA ALA A 410 23.13 17.66 8.89
C ALA A 410 24.21 18.14 7.90
N HIS A 411 23.82 18.34 6.63
CA HIS A 411 24.71 18.88 5.60
C HIS A 411 25.11 20.32 5.89
N ALA A 412 24.16 21.15 6.36
CA ALA A 412 24.43 22.55 6.72
C ALA A 412 25.20 22.71 8.04
N GLY A 413 25.47 21.63 8.80
CA GLY A 413 26.18 21.68 10.07
C GLY A 413 25.39 22.31 11.21
N ASP A 414 24.05 22.33 11.16
CA ASP A 414 23.18 22.84 12.23
C ASP A 414 22.70 21.71 13.18
N PRO A 415 23.36 21.52 14.35
CA PRO A 415 23.00 20.47 15.30
C PRO A 415 21.61 20.67 15.95
N ALA A 416 21.16 21.91 16.10
CA ALA A 416 19.87 22.23 16.74
C ALA A 416 18.69 21.86 15.81
N LEU A 417 18.84 22.10 14.52
CA LEU A 417 17.86 21.70 13.52
C LEU A 417 17.84 20.18 13.35
N LEU A 418 19.02 19.53 13.47
CA LEU A 418 19.17 18.08 13.43
C LEU A 418 18.44 17.41 14.60
N ALA A 419 18.56 17.94 15.82
CA ALA A 419 17.84 17.44 16.99
C ALA A 419 16.31 17.56 16.81
N LYS A 420 15.81 18.71 16.38
CA LYS A 420 14.37 18.91 16.09
C LYS A 420 13.86 17.96 15.01
N CYS A 421 14.64 17.70 13.97
CA CYS A 421 14.26 16.78 12.92
C CYS A 421 14.33 15.32 13.36
N HIS A 422 15.27 14.96 14.25
CA HIS A 422 15.38 13.62 14.83
C HIS A 422 14.16 13.29 15.71
N ASP A 423 13.71 14.22 16.52
CA ASP A 423 12.49 14.09 17.32
C ASP A 423 11.23 13.94 16.42
N ARG A 424 11.23 14.60 15.26
CA ARG A 424 10.13 14.51 14.27
C ARG A 424 10.12 13.20 13.47
N LEU A 425 11.28 12.59 13.27
CA LEU A 425 11.43 11.31 12.56
C LEU A 425 10.97 10.11 13.38
N CYS A 426 10.36 10.33 14.53
CA CYS A 426 9.95 9.32 15.49
C CYS A 426 9.76 7.93 14.86
N THR A 427 10.77 7.08 15.01
CA THR A 427 10.84 5.73 14.42
C THR A 427 10.09 4.70 15.26
N LEU A 428 9.45 5.13 16.36
CA LEU A 428 8.68 4.24 17.23
C LEU A 428 7.40 3.77 16.54
N PRO A 429 6.99 2.51 16.71
CA PRO A 429 5.67 2.02 16.33
C PRO A 429 4.55 2.87 16.95
N ASP A 430 3.39 2.97 16.29
CA ASP A 430 2.27 3.79 16.77
C ASP A 430 1.72 3.36 18.14
N GLU A 431 1.93 2.09 18.51
CA GLU A 431 1.59 1.56 19.84
C GLU A 431 2.52 2.13 20.94
N ASP A 432 3.80 2.24 20.65
CA ASP A 432 4.80 2.80 21.57
C ASP A 432 4.65 4.32 21.70
N LYS A 433 4.25 5.02 20.61
CA LYS A 433 3.94 6.45 20.65
C LYS A 433 2.76 6.75 21.57
N ARG A 434 1.73 5.91 21.57
CA ARG A 434 0.56 6.03 22.48
C ARG A 434 0.95 5.79 23.94
N SER A 435 1.82 4.83 24.21
CA SER A 435 2.28 4.50 25.57
C SER A 435 3.15 5.60 26.17
N THR A 436 3.87 6.36 25.35
CA THR A 436 4.76 7.44 25.76
C THR A 436 4.10 8.83 25.81
N GLY A 437 2.79 8.93 25.50
CA GLY A 437 2.07 10.21 25.45
C GLY A 437 2.49 11.10 24.27
N HIS A 438 3.07 10.53 23.21
CA HIS A 438 3.53 11.28 22.05
C HIS A 438 2.33 11.84 21.26
N ASP A 439 2.31 13.16 21.02
CA ASP A 439 1.27 13.80 20.24
C ASP A 439 1.49 13.52 18.74
N THR A 440 0.78 12.49 18.24
CA THR A 440 0.87 12.07 16.84
C THR A 440 0.34 13.13 15.86
N ALA A 441 -0.63 13.96 16.29
CA ALA A 441 -1.20 15.02 15.43
C ALA A 441 -0.20 16.17 15.25
N ALA A 442 0.45 16.61 16.33
CA ALA A 442 1.49 17.64 16.26
C ALA A 442 2.71 17.17 15.46
N CYS A 443 3.10 15.89 15.60
CA CYS A 443 4.18 15.28 14.83
C CYS A 443 3.83 15.22 13.33
N HIS A 444 2.62 14.81 12.98
CA HIS A 444 2.12 14.77 11.60
C HIS A 444 2.11 16.17 10.97
N HIS A 445 1.56 17.16 11.66
CA HIS A 445 1.54 18.55 11.18
C HIS A 445 2.95 19.11 10.95
N ALA A 446 3.88 18.87 11.87
CA ALA A 446 5.27 19.29 11.73
C ALA A 446 5.98 18.61 10.56
N MET A 447 5.67 17.33 10.25
CA MET A 447 6.24 16.60 9.13
C MET A 447 5.75 17.14 7.77
N THR A 448 4.48 17.48 7.66
CA THR A 448 3.89 17.98 6.40
C THR A 448 4.24 19.42 6.11
N SER A 449 4.63 20.23 7.11
CA SER A 449 5.00 21.65 6.95
C SER A 449 6.31 21.90 6.19
N ALA A 450 7.11 20.84 5.93
CA ALA A 450 8.36 20.94 5.17
C ALA A 450 8.15 21.00 3.65
N ILE A 451 6.99 20.57 3.15
CA ILE A 451 6.63 20.60 1.73
C ILE A 451 6.07 21.99 1.39
N GLY A 452 6.62 22.65 0.36
CA GLY A 452 6.09 23.93 -0.10
C GLY A 452 4.71 23.76 -0.74
N VAL A 453 4.60 22.97 -1.82
CA VAL A 453 3.33 22.63 -2.47
C VAL A 453 3.33 21.16 -2.89
N LEU A 454 2.28 20.42 -2.53
CA LEU A 454 2.02 19.07 -3.01
C LEU A 454 1.12 19.11 -4.24
N VAL A 455 1.65 18.68 -5.39
CA VAL A 455 0.95 18.74 -6.68
C VAL A 455 0.45 17.35 -7.06
N GLN A 456 -0.85 17.22 -7.34
CA GLN A 456 -1.52 15.97 -7.64
C GLN A 456 -2.40 16.06 -8.90
N ASP A 457 -2.68 14.93 -9.54
CA ASP A 457 -3.54 14.91 -10.73
C ASP A 457 -5.04 14.94 -10.38
N ALA A 458 -5.90 14.91 -11.42
CA ALA A 458 -7.34 14.99 -11.25
C ALA A 458 -7.96 13.73 -10.60
N GLY A 459 -7.22 12.62 -10.53
CA GLY A 459 -7.62 11.40 -9.83
C GLY A 459 -7.78 11.60 -8.32
N TYR A 460 -7.07 12.57 -7.76
CA TYR A 460 -7.13 12.89 -6.32
C TYR A 460 -8.15 13.99 -5.98
N HIS A 461 -8.81 14.60 -6.99
CA HIS A 461 -9.64 15.77 -6.75
C HIS A 461 -10.92 15.42 -5.99
N SER A 462 -11.05 15.98 -4.79
CA SER A 462 -12.28 16.04 -4.00
C SER A 462 -12.21 17.21 -3.03
N GLU A 463 -13.34 17.72 -2.60
CA GLU A 463 -13.38 18.80 -1.61
C GLU A 463 -12.73 18.39 -0.29
N ALA A 464 -12.96 17.14 0.15
CA ALA A 464 -12.33 16.56 1.32
C ALA A 464 -10.80 16.55 1.22
N ASN A 465 -10.23 16.25 0.03
CA ASN A 465 -8.79 16.24 -0.17
C ASN A 465 -8.19 17.65 -0.25
N LEU A 466 -8.94 18.62 -0.77
CA LEU A 466 -8.52 20.01 -0.83
C LEU A 466 -8.48 20.68 0.55
N THR A 467 -9.39 20.29 1.45
CA THR A 467 -9.51 20.85 2.80
C THR A 467 -8.81 20.03 3.88
N ALA A 468 -8.29 18.85 3.52
CA ALA A 468 -7.63 17.97 4.48
C ALA A 468 -6.39 18.63 5.10
N PRO A 469 -6.12 18.42 6.40
CA PRO A 469 -4.93 18.94 7.05
C PRO A 469 -3.64 18.41 6.39
N GLY A 470 -2.57 19.20 6.44
CA GLY A 470 -1.27 18.79 5.88
C GLY A 470 -0.64 19.87 4.99
N PRO A 471 0.18 19.47 4.00
CA PRO A 471 0.84 20.42 3.10
C PRO A 471 -0.16 21.18 2.25
N ASP A 472 0.25 22.37 1.77
CA ASP A 472 -0.49 23.09 0.74
C ASP A 472 -0.64 22.21 -0.51
N ARG A 473 -1.86 22.09 -1.04
CA ARG A 473 -2.17 21.21 -2.17
C ARG A 473 -2.59 21.99 -3.40
N LEU A 474 -2.15 21.48 -4.55
CA LEU A 474 -2.60 21.96 -5.86
C LEU A 474 -3.03 20.73 -6.66
N ILE A 475 -4.34 20.46 -6.70
CA ILE A 475 -4.92 19.26 -7.32
C ILE A 475 -5.62 19.68 -8.61
N ALA A 476 -5.31 19.00 -9.74
CA ALA A 476 -6.01 19.29 -10.99
C ALA A 476 -7.52 18.96 -10.85
N ASP A 477 -8.35 19.81 -11.44
CA ASP A 477 -9.81 19.65 -11.50
C ASP A 477 -10.30 19.12 -12.87
N GLY A 478 -9.36 18.71 -13.73
CA GLY A 478 -9.63 18.19 -15.06
C GLY A 478 -8.36 17.73 -15.78
N LYS A 479 -8.49 17.37 -17.05
CA LYS A 479 -7.36 16.93 -17.87
C LYS A 479 -6.38 18.08 -18.12
N THR A 480 -5.09 17.80 -18.07
CA THR A 480 -4.00 18.78 -18.28
C THR A 480 -4.18 19.58 -19.60
N ARG A 481 -4.69 18.93 -20.67
CA ARG A 481 -4.98 19.62 -21.95
C ARG A 481 -6.02 20.71 -21.77
N ASP A 482 -7.08 20.42 -21.04
CA ASP A 482 -8.21 21.35 -20.86
C ASP A 482 -7.83 22.51 -19.93
N LEU A 483 -6.96 22.23 -18.93
CA LEU A 483 -6.38 23.27 -18.05
C LEU A 483 -5.57 24.32 -18.83
N ARG A 484 -4.86 23.91 -19.87
CA ARG A 484 -4.07 24.84 -20.72
C ARG A 484 -4.93 25.76 -21.57
N LEU A 485 -6.16 25.34 -21.89
CA LEU A 485 -7.10 26.10 -22.72
C LEU A 485 -7.94 27.10 -21.92
N ARG A 486 -7.95 27.01 -20.59
CA ARG A 486 -8.71 27.94 -19.74
C ARG A 486 -8.06 29.33 -19.74
N GLU A 487 -8.89 30.36 -19.63
CA GLU A 487 -8.40 31.74 -19.50
C GLU A 487 -7.53 31.91 -18.25
N PRO A 488 -6.41 32.64 -18.36
CA PRO A 488 -5.59 32.97 -17.20
C PRO A 488 -6.40 33.71 -16.13
N ALA A 489 -6.07 33.47 -14.87
CA ALA A 489 -6.61 34.23 -13.74
C ALA A 489 -5.48 35.05 -13.09
N GLU A 490 -5.82 36.24 -12.61
CA GLU A 490 -4.88 37.14 -11.93
C GLU A 490 -5.39 37.45 -10.52
N GLY A 491 -4.48 37.66 -9.59
CA GLY A 491 -4.79 37.98 -8.20
C GLY A 491 -5.35 36.81 -7.37
N PRO A 492 -5.90 37.10 -6.18
CA PRO A 492 -6.49 36.11 -5.30
C PRO A 492 -7.81 35.55 -5.87
N PRO A 493 -8.28 34.39 -5.40
CA PRO A 493 -9.58 33.87 -5.78
C PRO A 493 -10.72 34.84 -5.35
N PRO A 494 -11.90 34.76 -5.99
CA PRO A 494 -13.05 35.56 -5.61
C PRO A 494 -13.41 35.39 -4.13
N GLU A 495 -13.91 36.46 -3.51
CA GLU A 495 -14.39 36.42 -2.14
C GLU A 495 -15.56 35.43 -2.00
N GLY A 496 -15.52 34.56 -0.99
CA GLY A 496 -16.53 33.52 -0.79
C GLY A 496 -16.39 32.27 -1.68
N ALA A 497 -15.32 32.16 -2.47
CA ALA A 497 -15.05 30.96 -3.28
C ALA A 497 -14.93 29.71 -2.41
N THR A 498 -15.57 28.63 -2.83
CA THR A 498 -15.41 27.30 -2.23
C THR A 498 -13.96 26.81 -2.40
N PRO A 499 -13.49 25.83 -1.59
CA PRO A 499 -12.16 25.25 -1.75
C PRO A 499 -11.87 24.76 -3.18
N ALA A 500 -12.86 24.16 -3.83
CA ALA A 500 -12.76 23.68 -5.21
C ALA A 500 -12.60 24.86 -6.21
N GLU A 501 -13.38 25.92 -6.06
CA GLU A 501 -13.29 27.13 -6.90
C GLU A 501 -11.96 27.87 -6.68
N ALA A 502 -11.51 27.98 -5.44
CA ALA A 502 -10.22 28.60 -5.11
C ALA A 502 -9.04 27.80 -5.73
N ASN A 503 -9.08 26.47 -5.66
CA ASN A 503 -8.09 25.60 -6.30
C ASN A 503 -8.14 25.73 -7.84
N ALA A 504 -9.33 25.73 -8.44
CA ALA A 504 -9.52 25.92 -9.89
C ALA A 504 -9.04 27.29 -10.34
N TRP A 505 -9.23 28.35 -9.54
CA TRP A 505 -8.70 29.67 -9.78
C TRP A 505 -7.17 29.65 -9.75
N ARG A 506 -6.57 29.09 -8.69
CA ARG A 506 -5.12 28.98 -8.51
C ARG A 506 -4.45 28.25 -9.69
N LEU A 507 -5.04 27.16 -10.19
CA LEU A 507 -4.55 26.42 -11.36
C LEU A 507 -4.48 27.30 -12.64
N ARG A 508 -5.24 28.38 -12.72
CA ARG A 508 -5.24 29.32 -13.87
C ARG A 508 -4.27 30.46 -13.72
N THR A 509 -3.79 30.76 -12.51
CA THR A 509 -2.78 31.81 -12.30
C THR A 509 -1.45 31.43 -12.94
N PRO A 510 -0.61 32.40 -13.37
CA PRO A 510 0.72 32.13 -13.90
C PRO A 510 1.57 31.27 -12.97
N GLN A 511 1.52 31.55 -11.65
CA GLN A 511 2.25 30.80 -10.63
C GLN A 511 1.72 29.37 -10.49
N GLY A 512 0.41 29.19 -10.37
CA GLY A 512 -0.21 27.85 -10.25
C GLY A 512 0.05 26.98 -11.48
N ARG A 513 0.00 27.58 -12.69
CA ARG A 513 0.38 26.88 -13.94
C ARG A 513 1.84 26.44 -13.94
N ALA A 514 2.75 27.30 -13.47
CA ALA A 514 4.17 26.97 -13.37
C ALA A 514 4.41 25.81 -12.38
N LEU A 515 3.77 25.84 -11.20
CA LEU A 515 3.83 24.78 -10.21
C LEU A 515 3.27 23.46 -10.76
N TYR A 516 2.05 23.49 -11.33
CA TYR A 516 1.41 22.28 -11.86
C TYR A 516 2.18 21.66 -13.04
N LYS A 517 2.83 22.48 -13.88
CA LYS A 517 3.65 22.01 -14.99
C LYS A 517 4.81 21.11 -14.56
N ARG A 518 5.28 21.25 -13.32
CA ARG A 518 6.39 20.44 -12.78
C ARG A 518 5.98 19.00 -12.47
N ARG A 519 4.68 18.75 -12.17
CA ARG A 519 4.22 17.42 -11.78
C ARG A 519 4.65 16.31 -12.74
N ALA A 520 4.34 16.47 -14.02
CA ALA A 520 4.58 15.41 -15.00
C ALA A 520 6.06 15.02 -15.13
N PRO A 521 7.03 15.94 -15.34
CA PRO A 521 8.43 15.54 -15.44
C PRO A 521 9.00 14.91 -14.15
N ASP A 522 8.45 15.27 -12.97
CA ASP A 522 8.96 14.79 -11.69
C ASP A 522 8.50 13.33 -11.44
N VAL A 523 7.18 13.07 -11.46
CA VAL A 523 6.66 11.70 -11.22
C VAL A 523 6.80 10.77 -12.42
N GLU A 524 6.58 11.25 -13.65
CA GLU A 524 6.75 10.41 -14.83
C GLU A 524 8.23 10.01 -15.00
N GLY A 525 9.17 10.90 -14.65
CA GLY A 525 10.59 10.59 -14.61
C GLY A 525 10.95 9.56 -13.55
N LEU A 526 10.35 9.62 -12.35
CA LEU A 526 10.48 8.59 -11.32
C LEU A 526 9.89 7.26 -11.81
N HIS A 527 8.65 7.24 -12.32
CA HIS A 527 8.00 6.02 -12.80
C HIS A 527 8.76 5.35 -13.97
N ALA A 528 9.30 6.15 -14.90
CA ALA A 528 10.16 5.65 -15.96
C ALA A 528 11.44 5.00 -15.39
N SER A 529 12.07 5.64 -14.40
CA SER A 529 13.25 5.08 -13.74
C SER A 529 12.93 3.77 -13.01
N LEU A 530 11.83 3.70 -12.27
CA LEU A 530 11.39 2.47 -11.59
C LEU A 530 11.13 1.33 -12.59
N LYS A 531 10.50 1.62 -13.75
CA LYS A 531 10.19 0.59 -14.74
C LYS A 531 11.36 0.21 -15.64
N ASP A 532 12.18 1.16 -16.05
CA ASP A 532 13.17 0.96 -17.10
C ASP A 532 14.58 0.74 -16.54
N ARG A 533 14.96 1.46 -15.48
CA ARG A 533 16.30 1.33 -14.89
C ARG A 533 16.35 0.25 -13.83
N THR A 534 15.40 0.24 -12.88
CA THR A 534 15.35 -0.82 -11.86
C THR A 534 14.64 -2.09 -12.33
N GLY A 535 13.99 -2.07 -13.49
CA GLY A 535 13.32 -3.22 -14.09
C GLY A 535 11.98 -3.60 -13.45
N LEU A 536 11.41 -2.77 -12.57
CA LEU A 536 10.16 -3.07 -11.85
C LEU A 536 8.93 -2.83 -12.72
N ARG A 537 8.79 -3.60 -13.80
CA ARG A 537 7.56 -3.63 -14.63
C ARG A 537 6.54 -4.64 -14.12
N ARG A 538 7.01 -5.62 -13.35
CA ARG A 538 6.23 -6.68 -12.71
C ARG A 538 6.87 -7.04 -11.39
N PHE A 539 6.06 -7.21 -10.35
CA PHE A 539 6.52 -7.72 -9.07
C PHE A 539 6.98 -9.17 -9.17
N HIS A 540 8.01 -9.51 -8.41
CA HIS A 540 8.52 -10.87 -8.24
C HIS A 540 7.95 -11.53 -7.00
N LEU A 541 7.52 -10.72 -6.06
CA LEU A 541 6.88 -11.12 -4.81
C LEU A 541 5.36 -11.13 -4.94
N ARG A 542 4.68 -11.69 -3.95
CA ARG A 542 3.23 -11.77 -3.83
C ARG A 542 2.78 -11.33 -2.44
N GLY A 543 1.57 -10.81 -2.37
CA GLY A 543 0.99 -10.26 -1.14
C GLY A 543 1.39 -8.80 -0.90
N LEU A 544 0.42 -8.01 -0.46
CA LEU A 544 0.54 -6.55 -0.36
C LEU A 544 1.76 -6.07 0.45
N PRO A 545 2.10 -6.64 1.63
CA PRO A 545 3.29 -6.22 2.38
C PRO A 545 4.60 -6.46 1.63
N ASN A 546 4.69 -7.60 0.93
CA ASN A 546 5.88 -7.98 0.19
C ASN A 546 6.08 -7.11 -1.06
N VAL A 547 5.00 -6.80 -1.79
CA VAL A 547 5.09 -5.94 -2.98
C VAL A 547 5.36 -4.49 -2.59
N THR A 548 4.83 -3.99 -1.46
CA THR A 548 5.21 -2.69 -0.91
C THR A 548 6.71 -2.64 -0.60
N SER A 549 7.25 -3.67 0.04
CA SER A 549 8.69 -3.76 0.29
C SER A 549 9.51 -3.80 -1.01
N GLU A 550 9.06 -4.56 -2.02
CA GLU A 550 9.74 -4.62 -3.33
C GLU A 550 9.70 -3.26 -4.05
N PHE A 551 8.59 -2.53 -3.93
CA PHE A 551 8.45 -1.17 -4.45
C PHE A 551 9.42 -0.20 -3.77
N LEU A 552 9.54 -0.26 -2.45
CA LEU A 552 10.49 0.55 -1.69
C LEU A 552 11.96 0.21 -2.04
N PHE A 553 12.30 -1.06 -2.28
CA PHE A 553 13.64 -1.43 -2.76
C PHE A 553 13.96 -0.84 -4.14
N ALA A 554 12.98 -0.79 -5.04
CA ALA A 554 13.16 -0.10 -6.32
C ALA A 554 13.32 1.42 -6.11
N GLY A 555 12.59 2.02 -5.18
CA GLY A 555 12.76 3.42 -4.76
C GLY A 555 14.15 3.69 -4.17
N ILE A 556 14.67 2.80 -3.32
CA ILE A 556 16.05 2.85 -2.82
C ILE A 556 17.04 2.89 -3.99
N ALA A 557 16.89 1.98 -4.95
CA ALA A 557 17.77 1.92 -6.12
C ALA A 557 17.69 3.20 -6.97
N HIS A 558 16.48 3.75 -7.15
CA HIS A 558 16.29 5.03 -7.83
C HIS A 558 17.00 6.18 -7.11
N ASN A 559 16.82 6.30 -5.79
CA ASN A 559 17.46 7.34 -4.99
C ASN A 559 19.00 7.21 -4.99
N LEU A 560 19.51 5.99 -4.94
CA LEU A 560 20.94 5.72 -5.08
C LEU A 560 21.47 6.07 -6.48
N LEU A 561 20.68 5.90 -7.55
CA LEU A 561 21.06 6.35 -8.90
C LEU A 561 21.21 7.88 -8.94
N LEU A 562 20.32 8.63 -8.32
CA LEU A 562 20.46 10.08 -8.20
C LEU A 562 21.70 10.46 -7.39
N LEU A 563 21.96 9.75 -6.31
CA LEU A 563 23.15 9.97 -5.48
C LEU A 563 24.44 9.77 -6.31
N THR A 564 24.50 8.74 -7.20
CA THR A 564 25.66 8.53 -8.06
C THR A 564 25.91 9.65 -9.08
N ALA A 565 24.89 10.44 -9.40
CA ALA A 565 25.02 11.56 -10.33
C ALA A 565 25.59 12.81 -9.69
N VAL A 566 25.61 12.89 -8.35
CA VAL A 566 26.15 14.05 -7.59
C VAL A 566 27.37 13.69 -6.74
N SER A 567 27.75 12.41 -6.72
CA SER A 567 28.99 11.90 -6.12
C SER A 567 30.10 11.90 -7.15
#